data_3cb584a07256a292f1b6e7e412edead9
#
_entry.id   3cb584a07256a292f1b6e7e412edead9
#
_cell.length_a   1.000
_cell.length_b   1.000
_cell.length_c   1.000
_cell.angle_alpha   90.00
_cell.angle_beta   90.00
_cell.angle_gamma   90.00
#
_symmetry.space_group_name_H-M   'P 1'
#
loop_
_entity.id
_entity.type
_entity.pdbx_description
1 polymer ?
#
loop_
_entity_poly.entity_id
_entity_poly.type
_entity_poly.pdbx_seq_one_letter_code
_entity_poly.pdbx_strand_id
1 'polypeptide(L)'
;MMRVISLLLLLIAPVAAEAHRFAPSALDVRALTNGEISVVWKTPAQATSNVPMLPIKPDDCEVLSETPWFPEGTGKVLRQQWACAGESLEGLTLEVSGLAANQSSAVVSVRPHPDVFFQEVLTADSSSFKVPAQRSGLATALHYLWPVSYTHLTLPTKRNV
;
A
#
# COMPACT_ATOMS: atom_id res chain seq x y z
N MET A 1 -13.08 38.39 -36.51
CA MET A 1 -11.91 37.52 -36.23
C MET A 1 -11.39 37.67 -34.82
N MET A 2 -11.20 38.88 -34.25
CA MET A 2 -10.71 39.06 -32.86
C MET A 2 -11.55 38.37 -31.75
N ARG A 3 -12.90 38.35 -31.86
CA ARG A 3 -13.78 37.71 -30.88
C ARG A 3 -13.68 36.19 -30.81
N VAL A 4 -13.38 35.54 -31.94
CA VAL A 4 -13.21 34.09 -32.02
C VAL A 4 -11.85 33.65 -31.40
N ILE A 5 -10.81 34.47 -31.61
CA ILE A 5 -9.47 34.24 -31.07
C ILE A 5 -9.50 34.39 -29.51
N SER A 6 -10.25 35.39 -28.98
CA SER A 6 -10.44 35.54 -27.54
C SER A 6 -11.17 34.35 -26.90
N LEU A 7 -12.16 33.77 -27.58
CA LEU A 7 -12.88 32.59 -27.09
C LEU A 7 -12.00 31.32 -27.10
N LEU A 8 -11.12 31.20 -28.09
CA LEU A 8 -10.19 30.06 -28.18
C LEU A 8 -9.09 30.11 -27.08
N LEU A 9 -8.64 31.33 -26.75
CA LEU A 9 -7.67 31.52 -25.67
C LEU A 9 -8.23 31.22 -24.27
N LEU A 10 -9.54 31.39 -24.06
CA LEU A 10 -10.20 31.02 -22.78
C LEU A 10 -10.31 29.50 -22.57
N LEU A 11 -10.32 28.71 -23.66
CA LEU A 11 -10.39 27.25 -23.60
C LEU A 11 -9.04 26.58 -23.29
N ILE A 12 -7.94 27.32 -23.31
CA ILE A 12 -6.58 26.82 -23.05
C ILE A 12 -6.12 27.23 -21.63
N ALA A 13 -7.01 27.74 -20.78
CA ALA A 13 -6.67 27.99 -19.38
C ALA A 13 -6.22 26.65 -18.78
N PRO A 14 -4.94 26.50 -18.31
CA PRO A 14 -4.53 25.29 -17.66
C PRO A 14 -5.39 25.15 -16.42
N VAL A 15 -6.25 24.14 -16.40
CA VAL A 15 -6.84 23.66 -15.15
C VAL A 15 -5.62 23.23 -14.35
N ALA A 16 -5.24 24.02 -13.35
CA ALA A 16 -4.20 23.63 -12.41
C ALA A 16 -4.69 22.33 -11.76
N ALA A 17 -4.27 21.20 -12.34
CA ALA A 17 -4.57 19.90 -11.80
C ALA A 17 -3.84 19.82 -10.45
N GLU A 18 -4.57 19.91 -9.36
CA GLU A 18 -4.06 19.70 -8.00
C GLU A 18 -3.72 18.20 -7.79
N ALA A 19 -2.88 17.66 -8.67
CA ALA A 19 -2.45 16.27 -8.62
C ALA A 19 -1.65 15.92 -7.34
N HIS A 20 -1.16 16.95 -6.62
CA HIS A 20 -0.36 16.73 -5.41
C HIS A 20 -1.18 16.52 -4.14
N ARG A 21 -2.48 16.77 -4.18
CA ARG A 21 -3.36 16.66 -3.00
C ARG A 21 -3.69 15.21 -2.63
N PHE A 22 -3.45 14.25 -3.50
CA PHE A 22 -3.85 12.85 -3.36
C PHE A 22 -2.69 11.86 -3.38
N ALA A 23 -1.48 12.27 -3.02
CA ALA A 23 -0.39 11.32 -2.87
C ALA A 23 -0.77 10.33 -1.75
N PRO A 24 -0.82 9.01 -2.04
CA PRO A 24 -1.12 8.01 -1.02
C PRO A 24 -0.05 8.03 0.07
N SER A 25 -0.46 7.73 1.28
CA SER A 25 0.50 7.43 2.35
C SER A 25 1.20 6.10 2.06
N ALA A 26 2.34 5.86 2.68
CA ALA A 26 3.09 4.62 2.53
C ALA A 26 3.48 4.05 3.89
N LEU A 27 3.17 2.77 4.10
CA LEU A 27 3.56 1.97 5.25
C LEU A 27 4.50 0.86 4.79
N ASP A 28 5.77 0.93 5.18
CA ASP A 28 6.76 -0.13 4.92
C ASP A 28 7.04 -0.87 6.23
N VAL A 29 6.81 -2.18 6.23
CA VAL A 29 6.96 -3.07 7.39
C VAL A 29 7.91 -4.20 7.03
N ARG A 30 8.98 -4.36 7.80
CA ARG A 30 10.04 -5.36 7.54
C ARG A 30 10.42 -6.10 8.81
N ALA A 31 10.48 -7.42 8.72
CA ALA A 31 11.13 -8.22 9.74
C ALA A 31 12.66 -7.97 9.70
N LEU A 32 13.24 -7.82 10.89
CA LEU A 32 14.69 -7.71 11.08
C LEU A 32 15.26 -9.04 11.56
N THR A 33 16.57 -9.22 11.41
CA THR A 33 17.27 -10.46 11.76
C THR A 33 17.27 -10.78 13.26
N ASN A 34 17.00 -9.78 14.10
CA ASN A 34 16.92 -9.91 15.56
C ASN A 34 15.49 -10.22 16.09
N GLY A 35 14.53 -10.49 15.19
CA GLY A 35 13.13 -10.72 15.53
C GLY A 35 12.30 -9.46 15.76
N GLU A 36 12.92 -8.28 15.63
CA GLU A 36 12.21 -7.00 15.66
C GLU A 36 11.60 -6.66 14.29
N ILE A 37 10.69 -5.72 14.29
CA ILE A 37 9.99 -5.24 13.09
C ILE A 37 10.32 -3.76 12.90
N SER A 38 10.86 -3.43 11.74
CA SER A 38 11.04 -2.05 11.31
C SER A 38 9.76 -1.57 10.64
N VAL A 39 9.25 -0.43 11.09
CA VAL A 39 8.04 0.21 10.57
C VAL A 39 8.39 1.64 10.14
N VAL A 40 8.14 1.94 8.88
CA VAL A 40 8.33 3.29 8.31
C VAL A 40 6.99 3.76 7.78
N TRP A 41 6.50 4.83 8.36
CA TRP A 41 5.26 5.49 7.94
C TRP A 41 5.58 6.82 7.29
N LYS A 42 5.14 7.00 6.05
CA LYS A 42 5.24 8.25 5.31
C LYS A 42 3.84 8.73 4.93
N THR A 43 3.53 9.98 5.24
CA THR A 43 2.24 10.59 4.93
C THR A 43 2.46 12.01 4.40
N PRO A 44 1.54 12.55 3.57
CA PRO A 44 1.62 13.94 3.13
C PRO A 44 1.76 14.90 4.32
N ALA A 45 2.57 15.94 4.15
CA ALA A 45 2.76 16.95 5.19
C ALA A 45 1.47 17.74 5.46
N GLN A 46 0.65 17.93 4.42
CA GLN A 46 -0.66 18.56 4.50
C GLN A 46 -1.75 17.50 4.59
N ALA A 47 -2.51 17.52 5.69
CA ALA A 47 -3.68 16.68 5.87
C ALA A 47 -4.93 17.40 5.37
N THR A 48 -5.93 16.65 4.90
CA THR A 48 -7.23 17.18 4.49
C THR A 48 -8.22 17.32 5.66
N SER A 49 -7.89 16.70 6.80
CA SER A 49 -8.66 16.78 8.04
C SER A 49 -7.74 16.92 9.25
N ASN A 50 -8.34 17.24 10.41
CA ASN A 50 -7.64 17.28 11.69
C ASN A 50 -7.43 15.89 12.33
N VAL A 51 -7.94 14.84 11.71
CA VAL A 51 -7.76 13.46 12.19
C VAL A 51 -6.42 12.95 11.68
N PRO A 52 -5.49 12.57 12.56
CA PRO A 52 -4.19 12.06 12.13
C PRO A 52 -4.34 10.71 11.42
N MET A 53 -3.55 10.51 10.36
CA MET A 53 -3.37 9.20 9.76
C MET A 53 -2.14 8.54 10.37
N LEU A 54 -2.34 7.37 11.01
CA LEU A 54 -1.29 6.66 11.73
C LEU A 54 -1.42 5.15 11.52
N PRO A 55 -0.31 4.42 11.42
CA PRO A 55 -0.34 2.97 11.52
C PRO A 55 -0.78 2.59 12.94
N ILE A 56 -1.70 1.63 13.02
CA ILE A 56 -2.12 1.04 14.30
C ILE A 56 -1.22 -0.16 14.56
N LYS A 57 -0.56 -0.11 15.70
CA LYS A 57 0.25 -1.23 16.18
C LYS A 57 -0.66 -2.41 16.53
N PRO A 58 -0.37 -3.64 16.05
CA PRO A 58 -1.11 -4.84 16.49
C PRO A 58 -1.05 -5.03 18.01
N ASP A 59 -2.11 -5.62 18.58
CA ASP A 59 -2.22 -5.80 20.04
C ASP A 59 -1.09 -6.66 20.62
N ASP A 60 -0.64 -7.66 19.87
CA ASP A 60 0.44 -8.57 20.25
C ASP A 60 1.85 -7.98 20.12
N CYS A 61 1.96 -6.69 19.77
CA CYS A 61 3.22 -6.01 19.58
C CYS A 61 3.43 -4.88 20.59
N GLU A 62 4.69 -4.56 20.87
CA GLU A 62 5.11 -3.40 21.65
C GLU A 62 5.99 -2.47 20.80
N VAL A 63 5.90 -1.17 21.04
CA VAL A 63 6.80 -0.19 20.41
C VAL A 63 8.07 -0.11 21.23
N LEU A 64 9.19 -0.55 20.66
CA LEU A 64 10.51 -0.48 21.27
C LEU A 64 11.14 0.91 21.15
N SER A 65 10.95 1.54 19.99
CA SER A 65 11.47 2.87 19.71
C SER A 65 10.60 3.59 18.70
N GLU A 66 10.61 4.91 18.79
CA GLU A 66 9.93 5.82 17.85
C GLU A 66 10.78 7.06 17.64
N THR A 67 10.94 7.48 16.38
CA THR A 67 11.60 8.75 16.08
C THR A 67 10.60 9.91 16.13
N PRO A 68 11.06 11.15 16.36
CA PRO A 68 10.27 12.32 16.04
C PRO A 68 9.89 12.34 14.55
N TRP A 69 8.79 12.98 14.22
CA TRP A 69 8.42 13.24 12.82
C TRP A 69 9.49 14.11 12.15
N PHE A 70 9.90 13.73 10.95
CA PHE A 70 10.81 14.54 10.16
C PHE A 70 10.28 14.72 8.72
N PRO A 71 10.55 15.87 8.10
CA PRO A 71 10.12 16.13 6.72
C PRO A 71 10.95 15.31 5.73
N GLU A 72 10.28 14.78 4.70
CA GLU A 72 10.91 14.07 3.59
C GLU A 72 10.17 14.36 2.28
N GLY A 73 10.73 15.21 1.45
CA GLY A 73 10.08 15.70 0.23
C GLY A 73 8.79 16.48 0.55
N THR A 74 7.67 16.08 -0.05
CA THR A 74 6.35 16.68 0.19
C THR A 74 5.59 16.05 1.37
N GLY A 75 6.22 15.12 2.07
CA GLY A 75 5.64 14.37 3.16
C GLY A 75 6.40 14.54 4.47
N LYS A 76 5.95 13.81 5.46
CA LYS A 76 6.60 13.60 6.75
C LYS A 76 6.69 12.12 7.05
N VAL A 77 7.74 11.72 7.75
CA VAL A 77 8.07 10.32 8.05
C VAL A 77 8.15 10.11 9.55
N LEU A 78 7.59 8.99 10.00
CA LEU A 78 7.73 8.43 11.33
C LEU A 78 8.39 7.05 11.19
N ARG A 79 9.38 6.75 12.03
CA ARG A 79 10.02 5.42 12.09
C ARG A 79 9.78 4.84 13.46
N GLN A 80 9.38 3.58 13.48
CA GLN A 80 9.18 2.82 14.70
C GLN A 80 9.90 1.47 14.59
N GLN A 81 10.22 0.90 15.75
CA GLN A 81 10.60 -0.50 15.88
C GLN A 81 9.60 -1.16 16.81
N TRP A 82 9.07 -2.30 16.36
CA TRP A 82 8.13 -3.09 17.15
C TRP A 82 8.73 -4.44 17.52
N ALA A 83 8.35 -4.94 18.69
CA ALA A 83 8.53 -6.34 19.08
C ALA A 83 7.15 -6.97 19.19
N CYS A 84 6.94 -8.10 18.53
CA CYS A 84 5.67 -8.83 18.54
C CYS A 84 5.87 -10.20 19.20
N ALA A 85 4.83 -10.74 19.83
CA ALA A 85 4.88 -12.02 20.51
C ALA A 85 5.18 -13.21 19.58
N GLY A 86 4.88 -13.07 18.27
CA GLY A 86 5.24 -14.02 17.22
C GLY A 86 6.57 -13.66 16.56
N GLU A 87 7.34 -14.66 16.16
CA GLU A 87 8.62 -14.46 15.44
C GLU A 87 8.45 -14.06 13.96
N SER A 88 7.21 -14.00 13.46
CA SER A 88 6.90 -13.75 12.05
C SER A 88 5.87 -12.65 11.87
N LEU A 89 6.01 -11.87 10.80
CA LEU A 89 4.97 -10.94 10.34
C LEU A 89 3.74 -11.64 9.77
N GLU A 90 3.84 -12.93 9.45
CA GLU A 90 2.75 -13.70 8.86
C GLU A 90 1.55 -13.80 9.84
N GLY A 91 0.37 -13.56 9.30
CA GLY A 91 -0.87 -13.58 10.07
C GLY A 91 -1.17 -12.31 10.87
N LEU A 92 -0.21 -11.37 11.00
CA LEU A 92 -0.45 -10.07 11.63
C LEU A 92 -1.45 -9.26 10.77
N THR A 93 -2.28 -8.49 11.47
CA THR A 93 -3.16 -7.51 10.84
C THR A 93 -2.53 -6.13 10.99
N LEU A 94 -2.21 -5.51 9.85
CA LEU A 94 -1.71 -4.15 9.77
C LEU A 94 -2.89 -3.23 9.43
N GLU A 95 -3.03 -2.15 10.15
CA GLU A 95 -4.13 -1.21 9.99
C GLU A 95 -3.60 0.22 9.96
N VAL A 96 -4.30 1.10 9.23
CA VAL A 96 -4.03 2.55 9.20
C VAL A 96 -5.31 3.30 9.57
N SER A 97 -5.23 4.08 10.63
CA SER A 97 -6.31 4.95 11.07
C SER A 97 -6.41 6.22 10.24
N GLY A 98 -7.56 6.87 10.27
CA GLY A 98 -7.77 8.21 9.70
C GLY A 98 -7.89 8.28 8.18
N LEU A 99 -7.83 7.17 7.44
CA LEU A 99 -7.95 7.17 5.97
C LEU A 99 -9.28 7.75 5.50
N ALA A 100 -10.39 7.31 6.10
CA ALA A 100 -11.73 7.79 5.74
C ALA A 100 -11.89 9.29 5.98
N ALA A 101 -11.46 9.79 7.15
CA ALA A 101 -11.56 11.21 7.50
C ALA A 101 -10.72 12.10 6.57
N ASN A 102 -9.64 11.59 6.02
CA ASN A 102 -8.75 12.31 5.10
C ASN A 102 -9.05 12.04 3.62
N GLN A 103 -10.05 11.21 3.31
CA GLN A 103 -10.35 10.77 1.92
C GLN A 103 -9.08 10.32 1.20
N SER A 104 -8.27 9.55 1.89
CA SER A 104 -6.92 9.14 1.47
C SER A 104 -6.80 7.62 1.41
N SER A 105 -5.71 7.16 0.83
CA SER A 105 -5.32 5.76 0.80
C SER A 105 -3.89 5.59 1.31
N ALA A 106 -3.53 4.35 1.64
CA ALA A 106 -2.17 4.00 2.03
C ALA A 106 -1.71 2.77 1.27
N VAL A 107 -0.51 2.82 0.72
CA VAL A 107 0.17 1.64 0.16
C VAL A 107 0.93 0.97 1.30
N VAL A 108 0.55 -0.26 1.61
CA VAL A 108 1.24 -1.10 2.60
C VAL A 108 2.18 -2.03 1.87
N SER A 109 3.46 -2.00 2.24
CA SER A 109 4.51 -2.89 1.73
C SER A 109 5.05 -3.71 2.89
N VAL A 110 5.03 -5.03 2.77
CA VAL A 110 5.44 -5.95 3.85
C VAL A 110 6.52 -6.90 3.36
N ARG A 111 7.60 -7.01 4.12
CA ARG A 111 8.69 -7.96 3.90
C ARG A 111 8.86 -8.86 5.14
N PRO A 112 8.15 -9.98 5.23
CA PRO A 112 8.33 -10.93 6.33
C PRO A 112 9.70 -11.62 6.28
N HIS A 113 10.25 -11.82 5.08
CA HIS A 113 11.56 -12.39 4.83
C HIS A 113 12.24 -11.64 3.67
N PRO A 114 13.58 -11.74 3.50
CA PRO A 114 14.29 -11.04 2.43
C PRO A 114 13.74 -11.25 1.03
N ASP A 115 13.28 -12.48 0.74
CA ASP A 115 12.80 -12.92 -0.58
C ASP A 115 11.27 -12.85 -0.73
N VAL A 116 10.53 -12.42 0.32
CA VAL A 116 9.06 -12.38 0.33
C VAL A 116 8.59 -10.94 0.43
N PHE A 117 7.76 -10.54 -0.54
CA PHE A 117 7.21 -9.20 -0.61
C PHE A 117 5.71 -9.25 -0.85
N PHE A 118 4.97 -8.55 -0.02
CA PHE A 118 3.54 -8.29 -0.21
C PHE A 118 3.29 -6.80 -0.33
N GLN A 119 2.30 -6.45 -1.14
CA GLN A 119 1.85 -5.07 -1.26
C GLN A 119 0.33 -5.04 -1.37
N GLU A 120 -0.29 -4.10 -0.66
CA GLU A 120 -1.73 -3.89 -0.64
C GLU A 120 -2.04 -2.40 -0.57
N VAL A 121 -3.21 -2.00 -1.06
CA VAL A 121 -3.70 -0.62 -0.98
C VAL A 121 -4.85 -0.55 0.00
N LEU A 122 -4.64 0.11 1.12
CA LEU A 122 -5.69 0.41 2.09
C LEU A 122 -6.46 1.65 1.67
N THR A 123 -7.77 1.59 1.85
CA THR A 123 -8.70 2.67 1.53
C THR A 123 -9.59 2.99 2.72
N ALA A 124 -10.48 3.97 2.56
CA ALA A 124 -11.48 4.30 3.58
C ALA A 124 -12.38 3.11 3.97
N ASP A 125 -12.69 2.25 2.99
CA ASP A 125 -13.60 1.10 3.18
C ASP A 125 -12.85 -0.18 3.62
N SER A 126 -11.53 -0.22 3.43
CA SER A 126 -10.67 -1.35 3.78
C SER A 126 -9.36 -0.82 4.38
N SER A 127 -9.40 -0.45 5.66
CA SER A 127 -8.27 0.16 6.38
C SER A 127 -7.27 -0.83 6.95
N SER A 128 -7.47 -2.14 6.74
CA SER A 128 -6.61 -3.20 7.28
C SER A 128 -6.19 -4.21 6.24
N PHE A 129 -5.00 -4.80 6.46
CA PHE A 129 -4.41 -5.87 5.65
C PHE A 129 -3.87 -6.97 6.54
N LYS A 130 -4.36 -8.19 6.37
CA LYS A 130 -3.80 -9.36 7.04
C LYS A 130 -2.68 -9.94 6.20
N VAL A 131 -1.46 -9.96 6.76
CA VAL A 131 -0.27 -10.50 6.09
C VAL A 131 -0.47 -12.00 5.82
N PRO A 132 -0.43 -12.44 4.54
CA PRO A 132 -0.62 -13.85 4.22
C PRO A 132 0.46 -14.73 4.84
N ALA A 133 0.07 -15.91 5.30
CA ALA A 133 1.04 -16.95 5.60
C ALA A 133 1.68 -17.43 4.29
N GLN A 134 2.99 -17.69 4.30
CA GLN A 134 3.70 -18.18 3.13
C GLN A 134 3.14 -19.54 2.72
N ARG A 135 2.51 -19.60 1.56
CA ARG A 135 2.12 -20.89 0.98
C ARG A 135 3.36 -21.59 0.49
N SER A 136 3.49 -22.88 0.78
CA SER A 136 4.57 -23.70 0.21
C SER A 136 4.60 -23.54 -1.31
N GLY A 137 5.80 -23.44 -1.91
CA GLY A 137 5.96 -23.20 -3.36
C GLY A 137 5.17 -24.17 -4.24
N LEU A 138 4.89 -25.39 -3.76
CA LEU A 138 4.03 -26.37 -4.39
C LEU A 138 2.56 -25.91 -4.50
N ALA A 139 2.00 -25.30 -3.46
CA ALA A 139 0.62 -24.82 -3.48
C ALA A 139 0.47 -23.62 -4.42
N THR A 140 1.48 -22.76 -4.48
CA THR A 140 1.54 -21.63 -5.41
C THR A 140 1.68 -22.14 -6.86
N ALA A 141 2.56 -23.09 -7.13
CA ALA A 141 2.73 -23.69 -8.45
C ALA A 141 1.43 -24.36 -8.96
N LEU A 142 0.74 -25.11 -8.11
CA LEU A 142 -0.54 -25.73 -8.45
C LEU A 142 -1.63 -24.70 -8.74
N HIS A 143 -1.65 -23.59 -8.01
CA HIS A 143 -2.64 -22.51 -8.23
C HIS A 143 -2.46 -21.82 -9.59
N TYR A 144 -1.22 -21.68 -10.08
CA TYR A 144 -0.92 -21.10 -11.39
C TYR A 144 -0.97 -22.12 -12.53
N LEU A 145 -0.65 -23.38 -12.29
CA LEU A 145 -0.70 -24.44 -13.31
C LEU A 145 -2.14 -24.78 -13.74
N TRP A 146 -3.09 -24.71 -12.79
CA TRP A 146 -4.48 -25.08 -13.09
C TRP A 146 -5.13 -24.22 -14.19
N PRO A 147 -5.14 -22.88 -14.13
CA PRO A 147 -5.73 -22.07 -15.19
C PRO A 147 -4.97 -22.11 -16.51
N VAL A 148 -3.63 -22.28 -16.48
CA VAL A 148 -2.81 -22.38 -17.69
C VAL A 148 -3.10 -23.69 -18.43
N SER A 149 -3.28 -24.80 -17.73
CA SER A 149 -3.63 -26.09 -18.34
C SER A 149 -5.00 -26.07 -19.01
N TYR A 150 -5.96 -25.32 -18.44
CA TYR A 150 -7.31 -25.23 -19.01
C TYR A 150 -7.36 -24.42 -20.31
N THR A 151 -6.56 -23.37 -20.44
CA THR A 151 -6.54 -22.51 -21.64
C THR A 151 -5.79 -23.13 -22.81
N HIS A 152 -4.82 -24.00 -22.57
CA HIS A 152 -4.04 -24.64 -23.63
C HIS A 152 -4.60 -25.97 -24.15
N LEU A 153 -5.46 -26.65 -23.39
CA LEU A 153 -6.05 -27.93 -23.78
C LEU A 153 -7.38 -27.83 -24.53
N THR A 154 -7.97 -26.63 -24.63
CA THR A 154 -9.27 -26.40 -25.29
C THR A 154 -9.17 -25.62 -26.60
N LEU A 155 -8.11 -25.74 -27.37
CA LEU A 155 -8.09 -25.24 -28.74
C LEU A 155 -9.04 -26.11 -29.61
N PRO A 156 -10.12 -25.52 -30.17
CA PRO A 156 -10.97 -26.24 -31.08
C PRO A 156 -10.17 -26.54 -32.36
N THR A 157 -9.91 -27.81 -32.65
CA THR A 157 -9.48 -28.24 -33.96
C THR A 157 -10.59 -28.00 -34.96
N LYS A 158 -10.55 -26.86 -35.67
CA LYS A 158 -11.39 -26.66 -36.88
C LYS A 158 -10.95 -27.67 -37.92
N ARG A 159 -11.72 -28.74 -38.07
CA ARG A 159 -11.68 -29.66 -39.19
C ARG A 159 -12.38 -28.95 -40.35
N ASN A 160 -11.65 -28.45 -41.33
CA ASN A 160 -12.22 -28.05 -42.62
C ASN A 160 -12.55 -29.33 -43.41
N VAL A 161 -13.82 -29.45 -43.78
CA VAL A 161 -14.30 -30.32 -44.85
C VAL A 161 -14.62 -29.44 -46.04
#